data_8c6bbea7acabda4d26d9595e399a67b7
#
_entry.id   8c6bbea7acabda4d26d9595e399a67b7
#
_cell.length_a   1.000
_cell.length_b   1.000
_cell.length_c   1.000
_cell.angle_alpha   90.00
_cell.angle_beta   90.00
_cell.angle_gamma   90.00
#
_symmetry.space_group_name_H-M   'P 1'
#
loop_
_entity.id
_entity.type
_entity.pdbx_description
1 polymer ?
#
loop_
_entity_poly.entity_id
_entity_poly.type
_entity_poly.pdbx_seq_one_letter_code
_entity_poly.pdbx_strand_id
1 'polypeptide(L)'
;QDAIEAMERSTLGVAKGAKRSDAAGRALEEIEEVSKQLAQLVTNIFDVTNTQTRAAHKVVANMEEILHITRQNTEGTLKTTGSIKQITGFASELKASVSNFKV
;
A
#
# COMPACT_ATOMS: atom_id res chain seq x y z
N GLN A 1 -28.13 59.06 38.04
CA GLN A 1 -28.79 57.94 37.34
C GLN A 1 -28.06 57.55 36.06
N ASP A 2 -27.62 58.50 35.22
CA ASP A 2 -26.89 58.21 33.99
C ASP A 2 -25.54 57.54 34.24
N ALA A 3 -24.84 57.88 35.32
CA ALA A 3 -23.59 57.27 35.70
C ALA A 3 -23.78 55.82 36.20
N ILE A 4 -24.89 55.52 36.87
CA ILE A 4 -25.23 54.17 37.30
C ILE A 4 -25.57 53.27 36.11
N GLU A 5 -26.36 53.77 35.20
CA GLU A 5 -26.69 53.06 33.94
C GLU A 5 -25.43 52.77 33.10
N ALA A 6 -24.52 53.73 33.02
CA ALA A 6 -23.24 53.56 32.34
C ALA A 6 -22.37 52.54 32.99
N MET A 7 -22.33 52.47 34.31
CA MET A 7 -21.60 51.46 35.10
C MET A 7 -22.21 50.07 34.92
N GLU A 8 -23.54 49.96 34.93
CA GLU A 8 -24.25 48.69 34.65
C GLU A 8 -23.96 48.18 33.26
N ARG A 9 -23.99 49.03 32.24
CA ARG A 9 -23.62 48.66 30.88
C ARG A 9 -22.17 48.21 30.76
N SER A 10 -21.26 48.89 31.42
CA SER A 10 -19.85 48.53 31.46
C SER A 10 -19.62 47.17 32.13
N THR A 11 -20.33 46.93 33.26
CA THR A 11 -20.25 45.63 33.96
C THR A 11 -20.78 44.49 33.10
N LEU A 12 -21.90 44.69 32.40
CA LEU A 12 -22.45 43.72 31.47
C LEU A 12 -21.49 43.48 30.27
N GLY A 13 -20.87 44.54 29.79
CA GLY A 13 -19.88 44.46 28.69
C GLY A 13 -18.66 43.67 29.08
N VAL A 14 -18.15 43.88 30.31
CA VAL A 14 -17.03 43.11 30.88
C VAL A 14 -17.39 41.64 31.04
N ALA A 15 -18.57 41.34 31.56
CA ALA A 15 -19.07 39.99 31.71
C ALA A 15 -19.19 39.26 30.35
N LYS A 16 -19.73 39.91 29.36
CA LYS A 16 -19.83 39.39 27.97
C LYS A 16 -18.47 39.19 27.36
N GLY A 17 -17.55 40.13 27.56
CA GLY A 17 -16.17 40.04 27.09
C GLY A 17 -15.43 38.85 27.71
N ALA A 18 -15.61 38.67 29.01
CA ALA A 18 -15.03 37.53 29.73
C ALA A 18 -15.54 36.16 29.21
N LYS A 19 -16.85 36.07 28.94
CA LYS A 19 -17.46 34.88 28.31
C LYS A 19 -16.92 34.60 26.92
N ARG A 20 -16.78 35.64 26.12
CA ARG A 20 -16.21 35.51 24.77
C ARG A 20 -14.75 35.11 24.79
N SER A 21 -13.99 35.68 25.74
CA SER A 21 -12.58 35.32 25.93
C SER A 21 -12.44 33.88 26.35
N ASP A 22 -13.28 33.40 27.27
CA ASP A 22 -13.29 31.99 27.71
C ASP A 22 -13.63 31.04 26.55
N ALA A 23 -14.67 31.38 25.76
CA ALA A 23 -15.05 30.62 24.56
C ALA A 23 -13.92 30.58 23.53
N ALA A 24 -13.24 31.71 23.30
CA ALA A 24 -12.09 31.77 22.41
C ALA A 24 -10.93 30.92 22.91
N GLY A 25 -10.67 30.92 24.22
CA GLY A 25 -9.67 30.07 24.86
C GLY A 25 -9.94 28.59 24.66
N ARG A 26 -11.20 28.18 24.83
CA ARG A 26 -11.62 26.78 24.57
C ARG A 26 -11.47 26.40 23.09
N ALA A 27 -11.85 27.30 22.18
CA ALA A 27 -11.66 27.08 20.76
C ALA A 27 -10.18 26.90 20.40
N LEU A 28 -9.29 27.68 21.00
CA LEU A 28 -7.85 27.54 20.81
C LEU A 28 -7.31 26.20 21.37
N GLU A 29 -7.82 25.76 22.51
CA GLU A 29 -7.48 24.45 23.08
C GLU A 29 -7.91 23.30 22.14
N GLU A 30 -9.11 23.40 21.55
CA GLU A 30 -9.60 22.44 20.58
C GLU A 30 -8.73 22.43 19.31
N ILE A 31 -8.33 23.61 18.82
CA ILE A 31 -7.42 23.74 17.70
C ILE A 31 -6.07 23.09 18.01
N GLU A 32 -5.54 23.31 19.20
CA GLU A 32 -4.28 22.68 19.64
C GLU A 32 -4.40 21.16 19.67
N GLU A 33 -5.48 20.63 20.22
CA GLU A 33 -5.73 19.20 20.28
C GLU A 33 -5.85 18.58 18.89
N VAL A 34 -6.64 19.19 18.00
CA VAL A 34 -6.79 18.75 16.60
C VAL A 34 -5.45 18.83 15.87
N SER A 35 -4.66 19.87 16.14
CA SER A 35 -3.33 20.01 15.53
C SER A 35 -2.38 18.89 15.96
N LYS A 36 -2.42 18.49 17.24
CA LYS A 36 -1.64 17.33 17.73
C LYS A 36 -2.09 16.03 17.08
N GLN A 37 -3.40 15.82 16.96
CA GLN A 37 -3.95 14.64 16.28
C GLN A 37 -3.55 14.62 14.81
N LEU A 38 -3.56 15.76 14.15
CA LEU A 38 -3.15 15.89 12.76
C LEU A 38 -1.65 15.56 12.58
N ALA A 39 -0.80 16.06 13.46
CA ALA A 39 0.63 15.75 13.47
C ALA A 39 0.87 14.24 13.65
N GLN A 40 0.13 13.60 14.55
CA GLN A 40 0.19 12.15 14.75
C GLN A 40 -0.25 11.39 13.51
N LEU A 41 -1.33 11.85 12.87
CA LEU A 41 -1.83 11.25 11.62
C LEU A 41 -0.80 11.34 10.50
N VAL A 42 -0.15 12.50 10.35
CA VAL A 42 0.91 12.70 9.35
C VAL A 42 2.09 11.74 9.60
N THR A 43 2.49 11.57 10.85
CA THR A 43 3.54 10.61 11.23
C THR A 43 3.14 9.18 10.85
N ASN A 44 1.91 8.80 11.16
CA ASN A 44 1.38 7.47 10.80
C ASN A 44 1.35 7.26 9.28
N ILE A 45 0.96 8.28 8.51
CA ILE A 45 0.97 8.23 7.04
C ILE A 45 2.40 8.02 6.54
N PHE A 46 3.39 8.67 7.14
CA PHE A 46 4.80 8.52 6.78
C PHE A 46 5.27 7.08 6.99
N ASP A 47 4.94 6.49 8.14
CA ASP A 47 5.31 5.11 8.48
C ASP A 47 4.64 4.10 7.53
N VAL A 48 3.35 4.31 7.25
CA VAL A 48 2.60 3.47 6.30
C VAL A 48 3.21 3.59 4.90
N THR A 49 3.55 4.80 4.46
CA THR A 49 4.19 5.04 3.15
C THR A 49 5.53 4.33 3.04
N ASN A 50 6.37 4.38 4.08
CA ASN A 50 7.63 3.65 4.12
C ASN A 50 7.42 2.14 4.03
N THR A 51 6.44 1.62 4.74
CA THR A 51 6.08 0.20 4.70
C THR A 51 5.61 -0.20 3.31
N GLN A 52 4.76 0.61 2.67
CA GLN A 52 4.28 0.38 1.31
C GLN A 52 5.43 0.40 0.29
N THR A 53 6.37 1.32 0.43
CA THR A 53 7.53 1.41 -0.45
C THR A 53 8.39 0.15 -0.35
N ARG A 54 8.63 -0.35 0.84
CA ARG A 54 9.36 -1.62 1.05
C ARG A 54 8.61 -2.81 0.44
N ALA A 55 7.29 -2.85 0.61
CA ALA A 55 6.44 -3.89 0.03
C ALA A 55 6.49 -3.84 -1.50
N ALA A 56 6.44 -2.65 -2.09
CA ALA A 56 6.56 -2.46 -3.54
C ALA A 56 7.90 -2.96 -4.07
N HIS A 57 9.01 -2.68 -3.37
CA HIS A 57 10.33 -3.20 -3.74
C HIS A 57 10.38 -4.74 -3.69
N LYS A 58 9.75 -5.36 -2.70
CA LYS A 58 9.64 -6.82 -2.63
C LYS A 58 8.84 -7.38 -3.81
N VAL A 59 7.76 -6.72 -4.19
CA VAL A 59 6.95 -7.12 -5.35
C VAL A 59 7.81 -7.07 -6.62
N VAL A 60 8.58 -6.01 -6.83
CA VAL A 60 9.47 -5.89 -7.98
C VAL A 60 10.50 -7.02 -7.99
N ALA A 61 11.15 -7.31 -6.86
CA ALA A 61 12.11 -8.39 -6.74
C ALA A 61 11.46 -9.76 -7.04
N ASN A 62 10.25 -10.00 -6.54
CA ASN A 62 9.50 -11.22 -6.82
C ASN A 62 9.15 -11.34 -8.31
N MET A 63 8.81 -10.23 -8.96
CA MET A 63 8.53 -10.22 -10.41
C MET A 63 9.78 -10.57 -11.23
N GLU A 64 10.95 -10.08 -10.85
CA GLU A 64 12.22 -10.44 -11.48
C GLU A 64 12.51 -11.94 -11.33
N GLU A 65 12.27 -12.49 -10.15
CA GLU A 65 12.41 -13.93 -9.89
C GLU A 65 11.43 -14.75 -10.73
N ILE A 66 10.17 -14.31 -10.82
CA ILE A 66 9.16 -14.95 -11.66
C ILE A 66 9.58 -14.96 -13.13
N LEU A 67 10.12 -13.86 -13.63
CA LEU A 67 10.65 -13.78 -14.98
C LEU A 67 11.79 -14.77 -15.20
N HIS A 68 12.68 -14.89 -14.23
CA HIS A 68 13.77 -15.86 -14.28
C HIS A 68 13.26 -17.30 -14.34
N ILE A 69 12.33 -17.65 -13.45
CA ILE A 69 11.66 -18.96 -13.43
C ILE A 69 10.94 -19.23 -14.75
N THR A 70 10.24 -18.24 -15.29
CA THR A 70 9.52 -18.37 -16.55
C THR A 70 10.48 -18.69 -17.70
N ARG A 71 11.63 -18.04 -17.76
CA ARG A 71 12.67 -18.36 -18.75
C ARG A 71 13.19 -19.79 -18.60
N GLN A 72 13.49 -20.19 -17.36
CA GLN A 72 13.91 -21.58 -17.07
C GLN A 72 12.85 -22.59 -17.48
N ASN A 73 11.58 -22.30 -17.21
CA ASN A 73 10.47 -23.17 -17.62
C ASN A 73 10.33 -23.26 -19.13
N THR A 74 10.52 -22.16 -19.84
CA THR A 74 10.51 -22.16 -21.31
C THR A 74 11.64 -23.03 -21.87
N GLU A 75 12.85 -22.88 -21.33
CA GLU A 75 14.00 -23.73 -21.74
C GLU A 75 13.74 -25.19 -21.42
N GLY A 76 13.22 -25.49 -20.22
CA GLY A 76 12.86 -26.85 -19.82
C GLY A 76 11.79 -27.46 -20.71
N THR A 77 10.79 -26.68 -21.11
CA THR A 77 9.73 -27.10 -22.03
C THR A 77 10.29 -27.42 -23.42
N LEU A 78 11.20 -26.58 -23.93
CA LEU A 78 11.88 -26.83 -25.20
C LEU A 78 12.70 -28.11 -25.17
N LYS A 79 13.45 -28.36 -24.09
CA LYS A 79 14.19 -29.61 -23.88
C LYS A 79 13.27 -30.83 -23.83
N THR A 80 12.17 -30.72 -23.11
CA THR A 80 11.15 -31.78 -23.02
C THR A 80 10.55 -32.07 -24.39
N THR A 81 10.22 -31.03 -25.16
CA THR A 81 9.71 -31.18 -26.53
C THR A 81 10.75 -31.92 -27.41
N GLY A 82 12.02 -31.55 -27.29
CA GLY A 82 13.11 -32.24 -28.01
C GLY A 82 13.21 -33.71 -27.61
N SER A 83 13.12 -34.02 -26.32
CA SER A 83 13.14 -35.41 -25.80
C SER A 83 11.94 -36.21 -26.30
N ILE A 84 10.76 -35.60 -26.35
CA ILE A 84 9.56 -36.27 -26.89
C ILE A 84 9.72 -36.57 -28.38
N LYS A 85 10.30 -35.68 -29.17
CA LYS A 85 10.61 -35.93 -30.57
C LYS A 85 11.56 -37.09 -30.75
N GLN A 86 12.60 -37.19 -29.91
CA GLN A 86 13.53 -38.33 -29.90
C GLN A 86 12.82 -39.66 -29.57
N ILE A 87 12.00 -39.66 -28.55
CA ILE A 87 11.20 -40.82 -28.16
C ILE A 87 10.25 -41.24 -29.28
N THR A 88 9.59 -40.29 -29.92
CA THR A 88 8.72 -40.55 -31.07
C THR A 88 9.51 -41.15 -32.24
N GLY A 89 10.72 -40.65 -32.49
CA GLY A 89 11.62 -41.20 -33.49
C GLY A 89 12.01 -42.61 -33.20
N PHE A 90 12.43 -42.92 -31.97
CA PHE A 90 12.77 -44.29 -31.53
C PHE A 90 11.57 -45.23 -31.62
N ALA A 91 10.39 -44.77 -31.21
CA ALA A 91 9.17 -45.56 -31.32
C ALA A 91 8.83 -45.90 -32.80
N SER A 92 9.03 -44.98 -33.70
CA SER A 92 8.85 -45.15 -35.12
C SER A 92 9.83 -46.16 -35.72
N GLU A 93 11.13 -46.04 -35.33
CA GLU A 93 12.17 -46.97 -35.74
C GLU A 93 11.90 -48.39 -35.22
N LEU A 94 11.48 -48.46 -33.94
CA LEU A 94 11.15 -49.74 -33.29
C LEU A 94 9.96 -50.40 -34.00
N LYS A 95 8.94 -49.63 -34.34
CA LYS A 95 7.77 -50.12 -35.09
C LYS A 95 8.16 -50.63 -36.48
N ALA A 96 9.04 -49.95 -37.17
CA ALA A 96 9.55 -50.37 -38.47
C ALA A 96 10.37 -51.69 -38.36
N SER A 97 11.24 -51.78 -37.31
CA SER A 97 12.00 -52.97 -37.02
C SER A 97 11.11 -54.18 -36.73
N VAL A 98 10.09 -54.00 -35.93
CA VAL A 98 9.13 -55.07 -35.59
C VAL A 98 8.33 -55.49 -36.83
N SER A 99 7.93 -54.52 -37.62
CA SER A 99 7.22 -54.76 -38.90
C SER A 99 8.06 -55.57 -39.88
N ASN A 100 9.36 -55.27 -40.00
CA ASN A 100 10.30 -56.00 -40.83
C ASN A 100 10.58 -57.42 -40.32
N PHE A 101 10.48 -57.64 -39.02
CA PHE A 101 10.68 -58.95 -38.39
C PHE A 101 9.48 -59.87 -38.49
N LYS A 102 8.32 -59.32 -38.83
CA LYS A 102 7.03 -60.01 -38.94
C LYS A 102 6.78 -60.51 -40.34
N VAL A 103 7.65 -61.33 -40.89
CA VAL A 103 7.43 -61.88 -42.22
C VAL A 103 6.94 -63.31 -42.13
#